data_60cd3e942993e03f46f43a50b2286469
#
_entry.id   60cd3e942993e03f46f43a50b2286469
#
_cell.length_a   1.000
_cell.length_b   1.000
_cell.length_c   1.000
_cell.angle_alpha   90.00
_cell.angle_beta   90.00
_cell.angle_gamma   90.00
#
_symmetry.space_group_name_H-M   'P 1'
#
loop_
_entity.id
_entity.type
_entity.pdbx_description
1 polymer ?
#
loop_
_entity_poly.entity_id
_entity_poly.type
_entity_poly.pdbx_seq_one_letter_code
_entity_poly.pdbx_strand_id
1 'polypeptide(L)'
;MEMEEKVAELVSGSISADEFVDEARQHRMIPEPVDSWEYSAKPILEALPRLIGRFPYLSTHCYGSSEHEFASVKLAVKVAELTLRTILTERVEVEEWRETLLHSLEVNREAREAEVETILERAGRSSVCVSDMGGRGLRKSLQRHGVLVKIHYVERPYQFTPLMVLERLIAKRFVVDEEVERLVRSHLEYIRSYVYRFDNRDRAYYEWVYNKVPWLREKIDKEEIEVLDNIIRRSRALTMIK
;
A
#
# COMPACT_ATOMS: atom_id res chain seq x y z
N MET A 1 -5.53 14.40 -19.45
CA MET A 1 -6.51 13.30 -19.33
C MET A 1 -6.52 12.90 -17.87
N GLU A 2 -7.65 12.93 -17.27
CA GLU A 2 -7.75 12.70 -15.85
C GLU A 2 -7.95 11.20 -15.55
N MET A 3 -7.45 10.72 -14.44
CA MET A 3 -7.58 9.31 -14.02
C MET A 3 -9.06 8.86 -13.96
N GLU A 4 -9.97 9.76 -13.57
CA GLU A 4 -11.42 9.48 -13.52
C GLU A 4 -12.02 9.16 -14.89
N GLU A 5 -11.54 9.80 -15.98
CA GLU A 5 -12.01 9.49 -17.34
C GLU A 5 -11.62 8.05 -17.72
N LYS A 6 -10.39 7.66 -17.39
CA LYS A 6 -9.93 6.28 -17.64
C LYS A 6 -10.67 5.26 -16.79
N VAL A 7 -10.98 5.57 -15.54
CA VAL A 7 -11.83 4.73 -14.70
C VAL A 7 -13.24 4.60 -15.30
N ALA A 8 -13.80 5.66 -15.87
CA ALA A 8 -15.09 5.58 -16.55
C ALA A 8 -15.06 4.69 -17.79
N GLU A 9 -14.00 4.75 -18.61
CA GLU A 9 -13.80 3.86 -19.76
C GLU A 9 -13.68 2.38 -19.32
N LEU A 10 -12.93 2.10 -18.26
CA LEU A 10 -12.80 0.77 -17.67
C LEU A 10 -14.16 0.25 -17.16
N VAL A 11 -14.88 1.08 -16.43
CA VAL A 11 -16.18 0.72 -15.83
C VAL A 11 -17.23 0.45 -16.91
N SER A 12 -17.21 1.20 -18.01
CA SER A 12 -18.10 0.97 -19.17
C SER A 12 -17.72 -0.29 -19.98
N GLY A 13 -16.56 -0.87 -19.71
CA GLY A 13 -16.02 -2.00 -20.46
C GLY A 13 -15.40 -1.61 -21.80
N SER A 14 -15.14 -0.32 -22.03
CA SER A 14 -14.47 0.18 -23.24
C SER A 14 -13.01 -0.18 -23.29
N ILE A 15 -12.36 -0.32 -22.15
CA ILE A 15 -10.99 -0.81 -21.98
C ILE A 15 -10.93 -1.90 -20.91
N SER A 16 -9.95 -2.77 -21.00
CA SER A 16 -9.61 -3.78 -19.98
C SER A 16 -8.76 -3.17 -18.85
N ALA A 17 -8.58 -3.90 -17.76
CA ALA A 17 -7.69 -3.48 -16.67
C ALA A 17 -6.22 -3.40 -17.15
N ASP A 18 -5.79 -4.28 -18.04
CA ASP A 18 -4.43 -4.24 -18.61
C ASP A 18 -4.24 -2.99 -19.49
N GLU A 19 -5.18 -2.70 -20.38
CA GLU A 19 -5.17 -1.48 -21.21
C GLU A 19 -5.19 -0.22 -20.36
N PHE A 20 -5.98 -0.20 -19.28
CA PHE A 20 -5.98 0.91 -18.33
C PHE A 20 -4.59 1.16 -17.73
N VAL A 21 -3.90 0.10 -17.29
CA VAL A 21 -2.54 0.21 -16.71
C VAL A 21 -1.55 0.72 -17.75
N ASP A 22 -1.61 0.19 -18.98
CA ASP A 22 -0.74 0.61 -20.09
C ASP A 22 -0.94 2.09 -20.44
N GLU A 23 -2.19 2.54 -20.52
CA GLU A 23 -2.50 3.96 -20.80
C GLU A 23 -2.10 4.87 -19.65
N ALA A 24 -2.37 4.47 -18.40
CA ALA A 24 -1.96 5.22 -17.22
C ALA A 24 -0.43 5.37 -17.14
N ARG A 25 0.32 4.33 -17.56
CA ARG A 25 1.79 4.38 -17.70
C ARG A 25 2.21 5.35 -18.82
N GLN A 26 1.66 5.21 -20.02
CA GLN A 26 1.99 6.06 -21.17
C GLN A 26 1.75 7.54 -20.89
N HIS A 27 0.68 7.86 -20.19
CA HIS A 27 0.32 9.22 -19.81
C HIS A 27 0.96 9.71 -18.51
N ARG A 28 1.84 8.89 -17.91
CA ARG A 28 2.52 9.19 -16.63
C ARG A 28 1.55 9.57 -15.50
N MET A 29 0.41 8.91 -15.44
CA MET A 29 -0.58 9.10 -14.37
C MET A 29 -0.22 8.33 -13.11
N ILE A 30 0.60 7.31 -13.23
CA ILE A 30 1.08 6.45 -12.15
C ILE A 30 2.60 6.47 -12.09
N PRO A 31 3.19 6.36 -10.89
CA PRO A 31 4.64 6.40 -10.73
C PRO A 31 5.30 5.08 -11.12
N GLU A 32 6.57 5.16 -11.51
CA GLU A 32 7.44 3.99 -11.69
C GLU A 32 8.07 3.55 -10.34
N PRO A 33 8.27 2.27 -10.07
CA PRO A 33 7.96 1.14 -10.95
C PRO A 33 6.46 0.79 -10.92
N VAL A 34 5.87 0.68 -12.09
CA VAL A 34 4.42 0.40 -12.28
C VAL A 34 3.97 -0.89 -11.64
N ASP A 35 4.82 -1.92 -11.67
CA ASP A 35 4.50 -3.25 -11.10
C ASP A 35 4.03 -3.20 -9.64
N SER A 36 4.60 -2.28 -8.84
CA SER A 36 4.20 -2.12 -7.43
C SER A 36 2.80 -1.52 -7.30
N TRP A 37 2.46 -0.56 -8.16
CA TRP A 37 1.14 0.04 -8.22
C TRP A 37 0.12 -0.94 -8.79
N GLU A 38 0.45 -1.59 -9.91
CA GLU A 38 -0.39 -2.59 -10.57
C GLU A 38 -0.77 -3.72 -9.61
N TYR A 39 0.19 -4.24 -8.84
CA TYR A 39 -0.05 -5.30 -7.85
C TYR A 39 -1.16 -4.94 -6.86
N SER A 40 -1.22 -3.68 -6.44
CA SER A 40 -2.21 -3.21 -5.48
C SER A 40 -3.55 -2.83 -6.13
N ALA A 41 -3.52 -2.21 -7.31
CA ALA A 41 -4.68 -1.64 -7.97
C ALA A 41 -5.43 -2.62 -8.87
N LYS A 42 -4.72 -3.52 -9.57
CA LYS A 42 -5.30 -4.41 -10.58
C LYS A 42 -6.49 -5.25 -10.08
N PRO A 43 -6.45 -5.88 -8.89
CA PRO A 43 -7.62 -6.62 -8.40
C PRO A 43 -8.88 -5.75 -8.25
N ILE A 44 -8.69 -4.47 -7.91
CA ILE A 44 -9.79 -3.51 -7.79
C ILE A 44 -10.30 -3.14 -9.19
N LEU A 45 -9.38 -2.82 -10.11
CA LEU A 45 -9.71 -2.47 -11.49
C LEU A 45 -10.47 -3.60 -12.19
N GLU A 46 -10.07 -4.85 -12.02
CA GLU A 46 -10.77 -6.02 -12.56
C GLU A 46 -12.16 -6.26 -11.94
N ALA A 47 -12.35 -5.85 -10.68
CA ALA A 47 -13.62 -6.00 -9.98
C ALA A 47 -14.64 -4.92 -10.34
N LEU A 48 -14.20 -3.70 -10.67
CA LEU A 48 -15.08 -2.55 -10.90
C LEU A 48 -16.15 -2.77 -11.98
N PRO A 49 -15.85 -3.27 -13.20
CA PRO A 49 -16.88 -3.50 -14.22
C PRO A 49 -17.96 -4.49 -13.76
N ARG A 50 -17.55 -5.53 -13.01
CA ARG A 50 -18.50 -6.52 -12.46
C ARG A 50 -19.40 -5.93 -11.37
N LEU A 51 -18.82 -5.05 -10.53
CA LEU A 51 -19.58 -4.36 -9.49
C LEU A 51 -20.62 -3.42 -10.10
N ILE A 52 -20.23 -2.61 -11.08
CA ILE A 52 -21.16 -1.70 -11.77
C ILE A 52 -22.24 -2.49 -12.53
N GLY A 53 -21.87 -3.56 -13.21
CA GLY A 53 -22.86 -4.43 -13.87
C GLY A 53 -23.90 -5.03 -12.92
N ARG A 54 -23.50 -5.31 -11.66
CA ARG A 54 -24.41 -5.80 -10.61
C ARG A 54 -25.18 -4.68 -9.91
N PHE A 55 -24.61 -3.48 -9.82
CA PHE A 55 -25.17 -2.32 -9.14
C PHE A 55 -25.13 -1.09 -10.06
N PRO A 56 -26.08 -0.97 -11.02
CA PRO A 56 -26.06 0.08 -12.05
C PRO A 56 -26.12 1.52 -11.52
N TYR A 57 -26.52 1.69 -10.26
CA TYR A 57 -26.58 3.02 -9.62
C TYR A 57 -25.31 3.39 -8.84
N LEU A 58 -24.31 2.50 -8.85
CA LEU A 58 -23.02 2.78 -8.22
C LEU A 58 -22.21 3.75 -9.09
N SER A 59 -21.78 4.85 -8.51
CA SER A 59 -20.78 5.75 -9.11
C SER A 59 -19.41 5.47 -8.50
N THR A 60 -18.37 5.60 -9.31
CA THR A 60 -16.98 5.42 -8.90
C THR A 60 -16.23 6.72 -8.98
N HIS A 61 -15.41 7.00 -7.98
CA HIS A 61 -14.60 8.22 -7.89
C HIS A 61 -13.20 7.88 -7.41
N CYS A 62 -12.19 8.54 -7.98
CA CYS A 62 -10.84 8.53 -7.46
C CYS A 62 -10.73 9.58 -6.35
N TYR A 63 -10.15 9.23 -5.21
CA TYR A 63 -9.95 10.18 -4.11
C TYR A 63 -8.48 10.40 -3.75
N GLY A 64 -7.57 9.57 -4.28
CA GLY A 64 -6.12 9.77 -4.15
C GLY A 64 -5.61 10.85 -5.11
N SER A 65 -4.48 11.44 -4.76
CA SER A 65 -3.78 12.42 -5.60
C SER A 65 -2.56 11.80 -6.24
N SER A 66 -2.41 11.94 -7.57
CA SER A 66 -1.22 11.48 -8.29
C SER A 66 0.06 12.16 -7.79
N GLU A 67 0.00 13.43 -7.42
CA GLU A 67 1.14 14.16 -6.86
C GLU A 67 1.67 13.50 -5.59
N HIS A 68 0.78 13.11 -4.67
CA HIS A 68 1.17 12.42 -3.45
C HIS A 68 1.67 11.00 -3.71
N GLU A 69 1.12 10.30 -4.70
CA GLU A 69 1.64 9.00 -5.13
C GLU A 69 3.08 9.13 -5.63
N PHE A 70 3.37 10.11 -6.49
CA PHE A 70 4.74 10.36 -6.95
C PHE A 70 5.68 10.76 -5.81
N ALA A 71 5.24 11.55 -4.85
CA ALA A 71 6.02 11.91 -3.67
C ALA A 71 6.29 10.67 -2.79
N SER A 72 5.31 9.81 -2.58
CA SER A 72 5.45 8.56 -1.81
C SER A 72 6.46 7.62 -2.45
N VAL A 73 6.45 7.49 -3.78
CA VAL A 73 7.45 6.65 -4.48
C VAL A 73 8.86 7.23 -4.36
N LYS A 74 9.05 8.54 -4.46
CA LYS A 74 10.37 9.17 -4.22
C LYS A 74 10.91 8.85 -2.82
N LEU A 75 10.03 8.88 -1.82
CA LEU A 75 10.39 8.51 -0.44
C LEU A 75 10.70 7.02 -0.31
N ALA A 76 9.94 6.15 -0.98
CA ALA A 76 10.22 4.72 -1.01
C ALA A 76 11.60 4.42 -1.64
N VAL A 77 11.97 5.12 -2.72
CA VAL A 77 13.31 5.04 -3.33
C VAL A 77 14.37 5.49 -2.32
N LYS A 78 14.16 6.60 -1.61
CA LYS A 78 15.09 7.07 -0.58
C LYS A 78 15.29 6.06 0.55
N VAL A 79 14.22 5.45 1.01
CA VAL A 79 14.27 4.37 2.01
C VAL A 79 15.04 3.16 1.48
N ALA A 80 14.83 2.79 0.21
CA ALA A 80 15.58 1.70 -0.43
C ALA A 80 17.08 2.01 -0.53
N GLU A 81 17.45 3.24 -0.90
CA GLU A 81 18.86 3.71 -0.92
C GLU A 81 19.50 3.65 0.48
N LEU A 82 18.79 4.13 1.52
CA LEU A 82 19.26 4.05 2.90
C LEU A 82 19.41 2.60 3.35
N THR A 83 18.47 1.74 3.00
CA THR A 83 18.50 0.31 3.28
C THR A 83 19.74 -0.33 2.65
N LEU A 84 19.97 -0.11 1.35
CA LEU A 84 21.12 -0.65 0.63
C LEU A 84 22.45 -0.12 1.19
N ARG A 85 22.55 1.18 1.41
CA ARG A 85 23.75 1.81 1.98
C ARG A 85 24.06 1.25 3.37
N THR A 86 23.05 1.11 4.22
CA THR A 86 23.24 0.54 5.56
C THR A 86 23.66 -0.93 5.49
N ILE A 87 23.14 -1.71 4.52
CA ILE A 87 23.58 -3.09 4.29
C ILE A 87 25.06 -3.15 3.88
N LEU A 88 25.50 -2.26 3.01
CA LEU A 88 26.86 -2.26 2.48
C LEU A 88 27.91 -1.71 3.47
N THR A 89 27.53 -0.72 4.26
CA THR A 89 28.46 -0.05 5.19
C THR A 89 28.39 -0.62 6.61
N GLU A 90 27.36 -1.40 6.93
CA GLU A 90 27.01 -1.88 8.27
C GLU A 90 26.76 -0.74 9.30
N ARG A 91 26.64 0.50 8.82
CA ARG A 91 26.42 1.70 9.64
C ARG A 91 24.99 2.21 9.44
N VAL A 92 24.32 2.52 10.55
CA VAL A 92 23.01 3.16 10.57
C VAL A 92 23.21 4.66 10.76
N GLU A 93 22.96 5.43 9.71
CA GLU A 93 22.95 6.90 9.76
C GLU A 93 21.62 7.37 10.39
N VAL A 94 21.57 7.34 11.72
CA VAL A 94 20.32 7.50 12.50
C VAL A 94 19.56 8.76 12.11
N GLU A 95 20.26 9.89 11.96
CA GLU A 95 19.63 11.16 11.65
C GLU A 95 19.01 11.16 10.26
N GLU A 96 19.69 10.60 9.26
CA GLU A 96 19.16 10.51 7.90
C GLU A 96 17.93 9.58 7.81
N TRP A 97 17.92 8.48 8.57
CA TRP A 97 16.73 7.64 8.73
C TRP A 97 15.59 8.41 9.37
N ARG A 98 15.86 9.15 10.43
CA ARG A 98 14.87 9.95 11.17
C ARG A 98 14.25 11.03 10.27
N GLU A 99 15.06 11.81 9.58
CA GLU A 99 14.62 12.87 8.66
C GLU A 99 13.78 12.29 7.52
N THR A 100 14.22 11.19 6.92
CA THR A 100 13.48 10.52 5.83
C THR A 100 12.10 10.06 6.30
N LEU A 101 12.02 9.46 7.49
CA LEU A 101 10.75 8.99 8.04
C LEU A 101 9.83 10.13 8.50
N LEU A 102 10.39 11.22 9.04
CA LEU A 102 9.62 12.43 9.35
C LEU A 102 9.02 13.04 8.08
N HIS A 103 9.79 13.12 7.01
CA HIS A 103 9.30 13.63 5.74
C HIS A 103 8.21 12.71 5.15
N SER A 104 8.38 11.38 5.26
CA SER A 104 7.33 10.41 4.87
C SER A 104 6.01 10.65 5.63
N LEU A 105 6.10 10.89 6.93
CA LEU A 105 4.93 11.18 7.77
C LEU A 105 4.23 12.48 7.36
N GLU A 106 4.99 13.49 6.95
CA GLU A 106 4.44 14.77 6.47
C GLU A 106 3.71 14.61 5.14
N VAL A 107 4.33 13.98 4.15
CA VAL A 107 3.71 13.67 2.85
C VAL A 107 2.43 12.85 3.04
N ASN A 108 2.47 11.82 3.89
CA ASN A 108 1.30 11.00 4.21
C ASN A 108 0.19 11.77 4.94
N ARG A 109 0.53 12.81 5.70
CA ARG A 109 -0.45 13.70 6.34
C ARG A 109 -1.15 14.59 5.32
N GLU A 110 -0.38 15.21 4.44
CA GLU A 110 -0.90 16.07 3.36
C GLU A 110 -1.77 15.28 2.39
N ALA A 111 -1.32 14.10 1.96
CA ALA A 111 -2.10 13.19 1.15
C ALA A 111 -3.46 12.89 1.78
N ARG A 112 -3.48 12.58 3.08
CA ARG A 112 -4.72 12.28 3.81
C ARG A 112 -5.66 13.47 3.92
N GLU A 113 -5.14 14.68 4.07
CA GLU A 113 -5.95 15.90 4.11
C GLU A 113 -6.64 16.09 2.75
N ALA A 114 -5.91 15.97 1.64
CA ALA A 114 -6.47 16.04 0.29
C ALA A 114 -7.48 14.92 -0.01
N GLU A 115 -7.20 13.68 0.42
CA GLU A 115 -8.13 12.55 0.31
C GLU A 115 -9.45 12.81 1.05
N VAL A 116 -9.37 13.37 2.26
CA VAL A 116 -10.56 13.69 3.07
C VAL A 116 -11.40 14.74 2.37
N GLU A 117 -10.80 15.81 1.84
CA GLU A 117 -11.51 16.85 1.10
C GLU A 117 -12.24 16.26 -0.10
N THR A 118 -11.54 15.47 -0.93
CA THR A 118 -12.13 14.81 -2.10
C THR A 118 -13.29 13.88 -1.71
N ILE A 119 -13.13 13.10 -0.64
CA ILE A 119 -14.19 12.21 -0.17
C ILE A 119 -15.40 13.00 0.32
N LEU A 120 -15.20 14.09 1.05
CA LEU A 120 -16.30 14.94 1.54
C LEU A 120 -17.08 15.59 0.41
N GLU A 121 -16.40 15.97 -0.69
CA GLU A 121 -17.03 16.54 -1.88
C GLU A 121 -17.82 15.52 -2.70
N ARG A 122 -17.34 14.28 -2.77
CA ARG A 122 -17.84 13.24 -3.69
C ARG A 122 -18.74 12.20 -3.01
N ALA A 123 -18.63 12.04 -1.68
CA ALA A 123 -19.37 11.01 -0.98
C ALA A 123 -20.88 11.29 -0.99
N GLY A 124 -21.63 10.29 -1.48
CA GLY A 124 -23.09 10.31 -1.41
C GLY A 124 -23.61 9.87 -0.04
N ARG A 125 -24.92 9.62 0.04
CA ARG A 125 -25.59 9.18 1.28
C ARG A 125 -25.00 7.90 1.88
N SER A 126 -24.49 7.02 1.04
CA SER A 126 -23.80 5.79 1.42
C SER A 126 -22.65 5.56 0.43
N SER A 127 -21.43 5.45 0.94
CA SER A 127 -20.23 5.31 0.13
C SER A 127 -19.32 4.24 0.71
N VAL A 128 -18.54 3.59 -0.14
CA VAL A 128 -17.49 2.66 0.24
C VAL A 128 -16.17 3.21 -0.27
N CYS A 129 -15.21 3.44 0.65
CA CYS A 129 -13.84 3.78 0.29
C CYS A 129 -12.95 2.53 0.42
N VAL A 130 -12.22 2.20 -0.62
CA VAL A 130 -11.19 1.16 -0.59
C VAL A 130 -9.88 1.84 -0.25
N SER A 131 -9.27 1.45 0.86
CA SER A 131 -8.03 2.03 1.36
C SER A 131 -7.11 0.92 1.86
N ASP A 132 -5.83 1.19 1.80
CA ASP A 132 -4.80 0.34 2.39
C ASP A 132 -4.68 0.53 3.92
N MET A 133 -3.47 0.53 4.45
CA MET A 133 -3.18 0.71 5.88
C MET A 133 -3.56 2.11 6.43
N GLY A 134 -3.84 3.08 5.57
CA GLY A 134 -4.26 4.45 5.92
C GLY A 134 -5.68 4.56 6.48
N GLY A 135 -6.53 3.56 6.27
CA GLY A 135 -7.97 3.62 6.58
C GLY A 135 -8.34 4.03 8.00
N ARG A 136 -7.52 3.71 9.03
CA ARG A 136 -7.77 4.19 10.42
C ARG A 136 -7.58 5.71 10.56
N GLY A 137 -6.58 6.25 9.88
CA GLY A 137 -6.33 7.69 9.85
C GLY A 137 -7.45 8.42 9.13
N LEU A 138 -7.81 7.92 7.95
CA LEU A 138 -8.90 8.43 7.14
C LEU A 138 -10.23 8.46 7.93
N ARG A 139 -10.57 7.34 8.61
CA ARG A 139 -11.75 7.31 9.49
C ARG A 139 -11.74 8.44 10.53
N LYS A 140 -10.61 8.63 11.24
CA LYS A 140 -10.52 9.67 12.28
C LYS A 140 -10.75 11.05 11.69
N SER A 141 -10.18 11.33 10.52
CA SER A 141 -10.32 12.62 9.86
C SER A 141 -11.77 12.85 9.40
N LEU A 142 -12.39 11.89 8.72
CA LEU A 142 -13.79 11.97 8.32
C LEU A 142 -14.76 12.12 9.50
N GLN A 143 -14.50 11.42 10.63
CA GLN A 143 -15.31 11.55 11.83
C GLN A 143 -15.25 12.96 12.44
N ARG A 144 -14.13 13.68 12.33
CA ARG A 144 -14.03 15.10 12.75
C ARG A 144 -14.93 16.02 11.92
N HIS A 145 -15.27 15.64 10.70
CA HIS A 145 -16.21 16.34 9.81
C HIS A 145 -17.65 15.79 9.95
N GLY A 146 -17.94 15.01 10.99
CA GLY A 146 -19.29 14.52 11.28
C GLY A 146 -19.74 13.31 10.45
N VAL A 147 -18.83 12.71 9.67
CA VAL A 147 -19.17 11.53 8.86
C VAL A 147 -19.15 10.26 9.70
N LEU A 148 -20.23 9.48 9.65
CA LEU A 148 -20.28 8.18 10.29
C LEU A 148 -19.51 7.16 9.46
N VAL A 149 -18.37 6.66 9.98
CA VAL A 149 -17.48 5.74 9.27
C VAL A 149 -17.35 4.42 10.02
N LYS A 150 -17.63 3.31 9.31
CA LYS A 150 -17.37 1.94 9.75
C LYS A 150 -16.22 1.36 8.94
N ILE A 151 -15.20 0.77 9.62
CA ILE A 151 -14.12 0.08 8.94
C ILE A 151 -14.42 -1.41 8.87
N HIS A 152 -14.27 -1.98 7.68
CA HIS A 152 -14.18 -3.41 7.46
C HIS A 152 -12.74 -3.75 7.04
N TYR A 153 -12.11 -4.66 7.76
CA TYR A 153 -10.79 -5.15 7.37
C TYR A 153 -10.98 -6.44 6.60
N VAL A 154 -10.39 -6.52 5.42
CA VAL A 154 -10.42 -7.71 4.58
C VAL A 154 -9.51 -8.77 5.18
N GLU A 155 -8.35 -8.35 5.69
CA GLU A 155 -7.32 -9.23 6.22
C GLU A 155 -7.02 -8.95 7.69
N ARG A 156 -7.00 -9.99 8.51
CA ARG A 156 -6.64 -9.94 9.93
C ARG A 156 -6.13 -11.30 10.37
N PRO A 157 -5.19 -11.35 11.30
CA PRO A 157 -4.51 -10.27 11.99
C PRO A 157 -3.33 -9.70 11.18
N TYR A 158 -2.91 -8.46 11.46
CA TYR A 158 -1.77 -7.81 10.81
C TYR A 158 -0.74 -7.35 11.84
N GLN A 159 0.54 -7.64 11.57
CA GLN A 159 1.68 -7.19 12.35
C GLN A 159 2.45 -6.12 11.57
N PHE A 160 2.73 -4.99 12.21
CA PHE A 160 3.56 -3.95 11.60
C PHE A 160 5.00 -4.43 11.43
N THR A 161 5.56 -4.19 10.24
CA THR A 161 7.00 -4.44 10.00
C THR A 161 7.85 -3.52 10.88
N PRO A 162 9.14 -3.84 11.11
CA PRO A 162 10.00 -3.03 11.98
C PRO A 162 10.06 -1.55 11.56
N LEU A 163 10.09 -1.27 10.25
CA LEU A 163 10.09 0.12 9.75
C LEU A 163 8.76 0.83 10.04
N MET A 164 7.63 0.17 9.83
CA MET A 164 6.32 0.72 10.17
C MET A 164 6.17 0.98 11.68
N VAL A 165 6.79 0.13 12.51
CA VAL A 165 6.85 0.36 13.96
C VAL A 165 7.63 1.64 14.27
N LEU A 166 8.80 1.82 13.64
CA LEU A 166 9.63 3.01 13.81
C LEU A 166 8.89 4.29 13.38
N GLU A 167 8.28 4.31 12.20
CA GLU A 167 7.44 5.44 11.73
C GLU A 167 6.35 5.79 12.74
N ARG A 168 5.66 4.80 13.29
CA ARG A 168 4.59 5.01 14.28
C ARG A 168 5.11 5.54 15.62
N LEU A 169 6.32 5.19 16.01
CA LEU A 169 6.96 5.71 17.21
C LEU A 169 7.37 7.15 17.00
N ILE A 170 8.04 7.46 15.89
CA ILE A 170 8.44 8.84 15.52
C ILE A 170 7.22 9.76 15.43
N ALA A 171 6.10 9.28 14.87
CA ALA A 171 4.86 10.04 14.79
C ALA A 171 4.24 10.38 16.16
N LYS A 172 4.65 9.68 17.23
CA LYS A 172 4.03 9.84 18.58
C LYS A 172 4.92 10.49 19.61
N ARG A 173 6.22 10.33 19.50
CA ARG A 173 7.20 10.77 20.48
C ARG A 173 8.59 10.89 19.88
N PHE A 174 9.46 11.60 20.58
CA PHE A 174 10.90 11.51 20.30
C PHE A 174 11.37 10.04 20.52
N VAL A 175 12.13 9.53 19.57
CA VAL A 175 12.72 8.18 19.60
C VAL A 175 14.22 8.33 19.74
N VAL A 176 14.81 7.73 20.77
CA VAL A 176 16.25 7.78 21.00
C VAL A 176 17.02 7.00 19.94
N ASP A 177 18.28 7.37 19.73
CA ASP A 177 19.10 6.86 18.63
C ASP A 177 19.27 5.33 18.68
N GLU A 178 19.46 4.76 19.85
CA GLU A 178 19.58 3.32 20.05
C GLU A 178 18.30 2.57 19.63
N GLU A 179 17.14 3.18 19.84
CA GLU A 179 15.86 2.58 19.41
C GLU A 179 15.68 2.69 17.89
N VAL A 180 16.07 3.81 17.28
CA VAL A 180 16.08 3.96 15.81
C VAL A 180 17.02 2.92 15.20
N GLU A 181 18.26 2.82 15.68
CA GLU A 181 19.25 1.87 15.18
C GLU A 181 18.75 0.43 15.31
N ARG A 182 18.19 0.06 16.45
CA ARG A 182 17.65 -1.28 16.68
C ARG A 182 16.52 -1.63 15.70
N LEU A 183 15.59 -0.72 15.44
CA LEU A 183 14.46 -0.95 14.53
C LEU A 183 14.89 -0.95 13.07
N VAL A 184 15.85 -0.10 12.69
CA VAL A 184 16.48 -0.13 11.36
C VAL A 184 17.17 -1.47 11.15
N ARG A 185 17.99 -1.95 12.08
CA ARG A 185 18.66 -3.26 11.97
C ARG A 185 17.62 -4.40 11.85
N SER A 186 16.53 -4.35 12.59
CA SER A 186 15.43 -5.30 12.45
C SER A 186 14.74 -5.22 11.08
N HIS A 187 14.63 -4.01 10.50
CA HIS A 187 14.15 -3.82 9.14
C HIS A 187 15.11 -4.44 8.11
N LEU A 188 16.41 -4.21 8.25
CA LEU A 188 17.41 -4.84 7.37
C LEU A 188 17.37 -6.37 7.43
N GLU A 189 17.18 -6.94 8.62
CA GLU A 189 16.98 -8.39 8.77
C GLU A 189 15.72 -8.85 8.01
N TYR A 190 14.61 -8.14 8.13
CA TYR A 190 13.38 -8.43 7.39
C TYR A 190 13.61 -8.41 5.87
N ILE A 191 14.27 -7.35 5.35
CA ILE A 191 14.57 -7.21 3.92
C ILE A 191 15.48 -8.36 3.44
N ARG A 192 16.60 -8.61 4.11
CA ARG A 192 17.60 -9.61 3.68
C ARG A 192 17.09 -11.04 3.80
N SER A 193 16.37 -11.35 4.89
CA SER A 193 16.00 -12.73 5.23
C SER A 193 14.66 -13.16 4.64
N TYR A 194 13.83 -12.20 4.25
CA TYR A 194 12.48 -12.49 3.73
C TYR A 194 12.24 -11.81 2.38
N VAL A 195 12.30 -10.48 2.29
CA VAL A 195 11.91 -9.78 1.05
C VAL A 195 12.76 -10.22 -0.14
N TYR A 196 14.08 -10.34 0.02
CA TYR A 196 14.98 -10.76 -1.06
C TYR A 196 14.92 -12.27 -1.39
N ARG A 197 14.23 -13.06 -0.57
CA ARG A 197 14.13 -14.51 -0.79
C ARG A 197 12.88 -14.95 -1.52
N PHE A 198 11.87 -14.11 -1.54
CA PHE A 198 10.58 -14.43 -2.11
C PHE A 198 10.23 -13.46 -3.23
N ASP A 199 9.70 -14.01 -4.33
CA ASP A 199 9.26 -13.20 -5.48
C ASP A 199 7.96 -12.41 -5.20
N ASN A 200 7.30 -12.71 -4.09
CA ASN A 200 6.05 -12.09 -3.71
C ASN A 200 6.16 -11.42 -2.33
N ARG A 201 5.74 -10.17 -2.27
CA ARG A 201 5.80 -9.33 -1.07
C ARG A 201 4.97 -9.89 0.08
N ASP A 202 3.78 -10.38 -0.21
CA ASP A 202 2.87 -10.90 0.83
C ASP A 202 3.40 -12.22 1.39
N ARG A 203 3.93 -13.08 0.53
CA ARG A 203 4.63 -14.29 0.99
C ARG A 203 5.80 -13.98 1.91
N ALA A 204 6.65 -13.01 1.53
CA ALA A 204 7.76 -12.57 2.37
C ALA A 204 7.27 -12.10 3.76
N TYR A 205 6.17 -11.33 3.77
CA TYR A 205 5.54 -10.85 4.99
C TYR A 205 5.00 -12.00 5.86
N TYR A 206 4.23 -12.93 5.31
CA TYR A 206 3.67 -14.05 6.06
C TYR A 206 4.73 -14.99 6.59
N GLU A 207 5.79 -15.29 5.83
CA GLU A 207 6.93 -16.06 6.29
C GLU A 207 7.67 -15.37 7.45
N TRP A 208 7.84 -14.06 7.37
CA TRP A 208 8.41 -13.27 8.46
C TRP A 208 7.53 -13.32 9.71
N VAL A 209 6.23 -13.10 9.58
CA VAL A 209 5.28 -13.14 10.70
C VAL A 209 5.30 -14.54 11.34
N TYR A 210 5.23 -15.59 10.55
CA TYR A 210 5.25 -16.97 11.03
C TYR A 210 6.50 -17.26 11.86
N ASN A 211 7.67 -16.80 11.41
CA ASN A 211 8.94 -17.08 12.06
C ASN A 211 9.26 -16.15 13.24
N LYS A 212 8.86 -14.89 13.18
CA LYS A 212 9.27 -13.83 14.13
C LYS A 212 8.18 -13.33 15.06
N VAL A 213 6.91 -13.71 14.81
CA VAL A 213 5.75 -13.21 15.58
C VAL A 213 4.97 -14.39 16.17
N PRO A 214 5.47 -15.05 17.26
CA PRO A 214 4.91 -16.31 17.77
C PRO A 214 3.40 -16.24 18.08
N TRP A 215 2.92 -15.13 18.62
CA TRP A 215 1.51 -14.94 18.98
C TRP A 215 0.55 -14.86 17.77
N LEU A 216 1.09 -14.62 16.58
CA LEU A 216 0.35 -14.62 15.33
C LEU A 216 0.44 -15.96 14.58
N ARG A 217 1.45 -16.75 14.87
CA ARG A 217 1.70 -18.04 14.22
C ARG A 217 0.49 -18.97 14.27
N GLU A 218 -0.21 -19.01 15.39
CA GLU A 218 -1.39 -19.85 15.60
C GLU A 218 -2.64 -19.35 14.83
N LYS A 219 -2.58 -18.14 14.30
CA LYS A 219 -3.68 -17.47 13.58
C LYS A 219 -3.48 -17.40 12.07
N ILE A 220 -2.31 -17.84 11.60
CA ILE A 220 -1.96 -17.92 10.18
C ILE A 220 -2.01 -19.37 9.77
N ASP A 221 -2.96 -19.70 8.92
CA ASP A 221 -3.04 -21.05 8.35
C ASP A 221 -1.94 -21.20 7.28
N LYS A 222 -1.12 -22.25 7.44
CA LYS A 222 -0.10 -22.60 6.44
C LYS A 222 -0.72 -22.96 5.09
N GLU A 223 -1.90 -23.56 5.09
CA GLU A 223 -2.60 -23.92 3.87
C GLU A 223 -3.03 -22.67 3.10
N GLU A 224 -3.36 -21.55 3.77
CA GLU A 224 -3.65 -20.27 3.10
C GLU A 224 -2.41 -19.70 2.39
N ILE A 225 -1.22 -19.83 2.96
CA ILE A 225 0.04 -19.41 2.33
C ILE A 225 0.31 -20.24 1.07
N GLU A 226 0.09 -21.55 1.12
CA GLU A 226 0.25 -22.44 -0.03
C GLU A 226 -0.81 -22.20 -1.12
N VAL A 227 -2.02 -21.84 -0.74
CA VAL A 227 -3.10 -21.47 -1.66
C VAL A 227 -2.74 -20.17 -2.40
N LEU A 228 -2.22 -19.16 -1.69
CA LEU A 228 -1.75 -17.91 -2.30
C LEU A 228 -0.62 -18.18 -3.31
N ASP A 229 0.34 -19.04 -2.98
CA ASP A 229 1.39 -19.46 -3.91
C ASP A 229 0.83 -20.12 -5.18
N ASN A 230 -0.16 -20.97 -5.02
CA ASN A 230 -0.79 -21.65 -6.16
C ASN A 230 -1.60 -20.70 -7.05
N ILE A 231 -2.27 -19.71 -6.46
CA ILE A 231 -3.00 -18.67 -7.20
C ILE A 231 -2.02 -17.81 -7.99
N ILE A 232 -0.92 -17.38 -7.38
CA ILE A 232 0.10 -16.53 -8.01
C ILE A 232 0.80 -17.30 -9.16
N ARG A 233 1.17 -18.57 -8.96
CA ARG A 233 1.78 -19.40 -10.00
C ARG A 233 0.84 -19.60 -11.19
N ARG A 234 -0.45 -19.79 -10.96
CA ARG A 234 -1.47 -19.93 -12.02
C ARG A 234 -1.66 -18.64 -12.80
N SER A 235 -1.69 -17.51 -12.11
CA SER A 235 -1.78 -16.19 -12.75
C SER A 235 -0.59 -15.93 -13.66
N ARG A 236 0.64 -16.18 -13.20
CA ARG A 236 1.87 -16.04 -14.01
C ARG A 236 1.92 -17.00 -15.21
N ALA A 237 1.47 -18.24 -15.04
CA ALA A 237 1.42 -19.21 -16.15
C ALA A 237 0.46 -18.78 -17.27
N LEU A 238 -0.65 -18.12 -16.93
CA LEU A 238 -1.60 -17.56 -17.89
C LEU A 238 -1.04 -16.34 -18.64
N THR A 239 -0.18 -15.57 -18.02
CA THR A 239 0.46 -14.38 -18.63
C THR A 239 1.61 -14.77 -19.57
N MET A 240 2.25 -15.93 -19.37
CA MET A 240 3.32 -16.44 -20.27
C MET A 240 2.82 -17.16 -21.52
N ILE A 241 1.52 -17.38 -21.67
CA ILE A 241 0.91 -18.10 -22.80
C ILE A 241 0.25 -17.13 -23.81
N LYS A 242 0.35 -15.83 -23.56
CA LYS A 242 -0.02 -14.78 -24.52
C LYS A 242 1.24 -14.16 -25.12
#